data_3294ff9b9a432e2623ba7508ee399de4
#
_entry.id   3294ff9b9a432e2623ba7508ee399de4
#
_cell.length_a   1.000
_cell.length_b   1.000
_cell.length_c   1.000
_cell.angle_alpha   90.00
_cell.angle_beta   90.00
_cell.angle_gamma   90.00
#
_symmetry.space_group_name_H-M   'P 1'
#
loop_
_entity.id
_entity.type
_entity.pdbx_description
1 polymer ?
#
loop_
_entity_poly.entity_id
_entity_poly.type
_entity_poly.pdbx_seq_one_letter_code
_entity_poly.pdbx_strand_id
1 'polypeptide(L)'
;FTPGTVMIQPALYIRALGEKMLSNRVQIYETSPVEELNKVGSDWQAKTPKGVITASKVILAVNGNIENFGYFNNSLLHIYTYGSITQKLTPDQIKILGGKKEWGITPADPLGTTVRRISGIGGDRIVIRNRFTYNPNMRPNKSILDNVLRSHVKSFSDRFPMLKDIKLTQTWGGHLTLSRNNVAAFGELKPGLFSACCQNGLGTVKGTLHGLAAADLAMGKKTALVEQLLNNPKPKKLPFKPLTKIAVSSRIKLGELLAGKEL
;
A
#
# COMPACT_ATOMS: atom_id res chain seq x y z
N PHE A 1 4.72 -24.76 2.19
CA PHE A 1 5.87 -24.11 1.56
C PHE A 1 5.54 -23.78 0.10
N THR A 2 5.78 -22.51 -0.30
CA THR A 2 5.56 -22.05 -1.68
C THR A 2 6.92 -21.77 -2.31
N PRO A 3 7.41 -22.64 -3.20
CA PRO A 3 8.67 -22.43 -3.91
C PRO A 3 8.55 -21.24 -4.88
N GLY A 4 9.69 -20.58 -5.19
CA GLY A 4 9.73 -19.43 -6.11
C GLY A 4 9.20 -18.12 -5.53
N THR A 5 8.81 -18.08 -4.26
CA THR A 5 8.43 -16.83 -3.59
C THR A 5 9.66 -15.98 -3.30
N VAL A 6 9.59 -14.71 -3.65
CA VAL A 6 10.63 -13.72 -3.34
C VAL A 6 10.13 -12.78 -2.26
N MET A 7 10.89 -12.68 -1.17
CA MET A 7 10.64 -11.70 -0.12
C MET A 7 11.48 -10.44 -0.39
N ILE A 8 10.83 -9.29 -0.39
CA ILE A 8 11.49 -8.01 -0.65
C ILE A 8 11.28 -7.05 0.52
N GLN A 9 12.13 -6.03 0.60
CA GLN A 9 12.00 -4.88 1.49
C GLN A 9 11.36 -3.72 0.70
N PRO A 10 10.05 -3.48 0.77
CA PRO A 10 9.38 -2.54 -0.11
C PRO A 10 9.91 -1.11 0.00
N ALA A 11 10.21 -0.65 1.23
CA ALA A 11 10.75 0.69 1.44
C ALA A 11 12.16 0.86 0.85
N LEU A 12 13.01 -0.16 0.99
CA LEU A 12 14.35 -0.16 0.41
C LEU A 12 14.29 -0.19 -1.12
N TYR A 13 13.39 -1.01 -1.67
CA TYR A 13 13.16 -1.08 -3.11
C TYR A 13 12.77 0.28 -3.69
N ILE A 14 11.79 0.97 -3.09
CA ILE A 14 11.32 2.28 -3.58
C ILE A 14 12.39 3.36 -3.43
N ARG A 15 13.15 3.37 -2.33
CA ARG A 15 14.26 4.32 -2.15
C ARG A 15 15.35 4.12 -3.19
N ALA A 16 15.81 2.89 -3.37
CA ALA A 16 16.84 2.56 -4.36
C ALA A 16 16.37 2.89 -5.80
N LEU A 17 15.09 2.67 -6.09
CA LEU A 17 14.51 3.06 -7.37
C LEU A 17 14.54 4.59 -7.56
N GLY A 18 14.13 5.35 -6.54
CA GLY A 18 14.15 6.81 -6.57
C GLY A 18 15.57 7.37 -6.77
N GLU A 19 16.53 6.88 -5.99
CA GLU A 19 17.96 7.26 -6.12
C GLU A 19 18.50 6.98 -7.52
N LYS A 20 18.19 5.79 -8.07
CA LYS A 20 18.64 5.43 -9.41
C LYS A 20 17.96 6.24 -10.51
N MET A 21 16.71 6.64 -10.33
CA MET A 21 16.00 7.46 -11.31
C MET A 21 16.59 8.86 -11.42
N LEU A 22 17.06 9.48 -10.33
CA LEU A 22 17.71 10.78 -10.36
C LEU A 22 18.90 10.85 -11.30
N SER A 23 19.67 9.75 -11.46
CA SER A 23 20.80 9.66 -12.38
C SER A 23 20.38 9.63 -13.87
N ASN A 24 19.10 9.44 -14.19
CA ASN A 24 18.55 9.22 -15.52
C ASN A 24 17.70 10.41 -16.02
N ARG A 25 18.08 11.65 -15.68
CA ARG A 25 17.37 12.88 -16.08
C ARG A 25 15.93 12.99 -15.53
N VAL A 26 15.60 12.23 -14.47
CA VAL A 26 14.35 12.38 -13.75
C VAL A 26 14.57 13.35 -12.60
N GLN A 27 13.69 14.33 -12.46
CA GLN A 27 13.67 15.24 -11.32
C GLN A 27 12.62 14.79 -10.32
N ILE A 28 12.99 14.65 -9.05
CA ILE A 28 12.10 14.28 -7.96
C ILE A 28 12.02 15.46 -6.97
N TYR A 29 10.82 15.94 -6.77
CA TYR A 29 10.54 17.03 -5.84
C TYR A 29 9.80 16.48 -4.62
N GLU A 30 10.53 16.24 -3.54
CA GLU A 30 9.96 15.85 -2.26
C GLU A 30 9.33 17.05 -1.55
N THR A 31 8.43 16.77 -0.58
CA THR A 31 7.72 17.81 0.19
C THR A 31 7.06 18.89 -0.68
N SER A 32 6.59 18.48 -1.85
CA SER A 32 5.99 19.35 -2.86
C SER A 32 4.58 18.84 -3.21
N PRO A 33 3.59 18.96 -2.30
CA PRO A 33 2.24 18.51 -2.58
C PRO A 33 1.65 19.31 -3.72
N VAL A 34 1.02 18.61 -4.68
CA VAL A 34 0.21 19.24 -5.72
C VAL A 34 -1.16 19.56 -5.14
N GLU A 35 -1.45 20.86 -5.02
CA GLU A 35 -2.69 21.39 -4.45
C GLU A 35 -3.78 21.57 -5.51
N GLU A 36 -3.38 21.93 -6.71
CA GLU A 36 -4.28 22.15 -7.84
C GLU A 36 -3.69 21.54 -9.11
N LEU A 37 -4.56 20.99 -9.96
CA LEU A 37 -4.21 20.47 -11.28
C LEU A 37 -5.22 20.95 -12.31
N ASN A 38 -4.79 21.88 -13.16
CA ASN A 38 -5.66 22.55 -14.10
C ASN A 38 -5.19 22.39 -15.55
N LYS A 39 -6.12 22.30 -16.48
CA LYS A 39 -5.85 22.32 -17.92
C LYS A 39 -5.73 23.79 -18.35
N VAL A 40 -4.63 24.13 -19.01
CA VAL A 40 -4.37 25.47 -19.55
C VAL A 40 -3.93 25.32 -21.01
N GLY A 41 -4.80 25.68 -21.93
CA GLY A 41 -4.59 25.41 -23.35
C GLY A 41 -4.42 23.92 -23.63
N SER A 42 -3.32 23.54 -24.29
CA SER A 42 -2.94 22.15 -24.56
C SER A 42 -2.29 21.44 -23.37
N ASP A 43 -1.83 22.19 -22.38
CA ASP A 43 -1.00 21.68 -21.28
C ASP A 43 -1.74 21.57 -19.97
N TRP A 44 -1.14 20.87 -19.02
CA TRP A 44 -1.56 20.73 -17.64
C TRP A 44 -0.63 21.53 -16.73
N GLN A 45 -1.19 22.23 -15.76
CA GLN A 45 -0.45 22.92 -14.72
C GLN A 45 -0.71 22.28 -13.37
N ALA A 46 0.36 21.82 -12.73
CA ALA A 46 0.38 21.31 -11.36
C ALA A 46 0.95 22.40 -10.44
N LYS A 47 0.11 22.94 -9.56
CA LYS A 47 0.48 23.97 -8.60
C LYS A 47 0.89 23.35 -7.27
N THR A 48 2.01 23.80 -6.76
CA THR A 48 2.52 23.46 -5.42
C THR A 48 2.71 24.73 -4.60
N PRO A 49 2.91 24.64 -3.28
CA PRO A 49 3.19 25.83 -2.44
C PRO A 49 4.41 26.65 -2.88
N LYS A 50 5.34 26.01 -3.63
CA LYS A 50 6.62 26.62 -4.01
C LYS A 50 6.75 26.94 -5.49
N GLY A 51 5.76 26.60 -6.31
CA GLY A 51 5.82 26.86 -7.75
C GLY A 51 4.81 26.07 -8.56
N VAL A 52 4.86 26.26 -9.86
CA VAL A 52 3.97 25.61 -10.84
C VAL A 52 4.82 24.83 -11.84
N ILE A 53 4.40 23.61 -12.13
CA ILE A 53 4.98 22.79 -13.18
C ILE A 53 3.97 22.72 -14.33
N THR A 54 4.41 23.00 -15.54
CA THR A 54 3.60 22.86 -16.76
C THR A 54 4.12 21.68 -17.56
N ALA A 55 3.21 20.82 -18.02
CA ALA A 55 3.52 19.65 -18.80
C ALA A 55 2.38 19.30 -19.76
N SER A 56 2.72 18.79 -20.97
CA SER A 56 1.73 18.32 -21.93
C SER A 56 1.02 17.03 -21.48
N LYS A 57 1.67 16.26 -20.60
CA LYS A 57 1.14 14.99 -20.08
C LYS A 57 1.40 14.86 -18.59
N VAL A 58 0.41 14.33 -17.87
CA VAL A 58 0.47 14.10 -16.43
C VAL A 58 -0.02 12.69 -16.12
N ILE A 59 0.69 11.97 -15.26
CA ILE A 59 0.27 10.67 -14.74
C ILE A 59 -0.02 10.83 -13.25
N LEU A 60 -1.26 10.63 -12.84
CA LEU A 60 -1.66 10.55 -11.45
C LEU A 60 -1.34 9.15 -10.89
N ALA A 61 -0.32 9.05 -10.04
CA ALA A 61 0.08 7.85 -9.32
C ALA A 61 -0.14 8.00 -7.80
N VAL A 62 -1.17 8.73 -7.41
CA VAL A 62 -1.46 9.22 -6.06
C VAL A 62 -2.36 8.29 -5.25
N ASN A 63 -2.59 7.06 -5.73
CA ASN A 63 -3.44 6.05 -5.13
C ASN A 63 -4.85 6.62 -4.77
N GLY A 64 -5.33 6.48 -3.52
CA GLY A 64 -6.64 6.99 -3.10
C GLY A 64 -6.79 8.51 -3.14
N ASN A 65 -5.68 9.26 -3.10
CA ASN A 65 -5.73 10.72 -3.23
C ASN A 65 -6.22 11.19 -4.61
N ILE A 66 -6.41 10.31 -5.57
CA ILE A 66 -6.99 10.65 -6.88
C ILE A 66 -8.40 11.26 -6.75
N GLU A 67 -9.14 10.93 -5.69
CA GLU A 67 -10.44 11.53 -5.41
C GLU A 67 -10.34 13.04 -5.12
N ASN A 68 -9.21 13.51 -4.56
CA ASN A 68 -8.96 14.93 -4.34
C ASN A 68 -8.78 15.72 -5.64
N PHE A 69 -8.47 15.03 -6.73
CA PHE A 69 -8.39 15.61 -8.08
C PHE A 69 -9.72 15.46 -8.85
N GLY A 70 -10.80 15.04 -8.17
CA GLY A 70 -12.14 14.95 -8.75
C GLY A 70 -12.44 13.65 -9.51
N TYR A 71 -11.52 12.66 -9.51
CA TYR A 71 -11.69 11.41 -10.25
C TYR A 71 -12.01 10.25 -9.32
N PHE A 72 -12.85 9.32 -9.80
CA PHE A 72 -13.27 8.10 -9.09
C PHE A 72 -13.97 8.34 -7.75
N ASN A 73 -14.50 9.54 -7.53
CA ASN A 73 -15.26 9.89 -6.32
C ASN A 73 -16.32 8.84 -5.98
N ASN A 74 -16.36 8.42 -4.72
CA ASN A 74 -17.23 7.36 -4.21
C ASN A 74 -17.07 6.02 -4.94
N SER A 75 -15.90 5.69 -5.44
CA SER A 75 -15.59 4.40 -6.07
C SER A 75 -14.46 3.64 -5.37
N LEU A 76 -13.79 4.28 -4.41
CA LEU A 76 -12.60 3.76 -3.75
C LEU A 76 -12.83 3.56 -2.26
N LEU A 77 -12.37 2.41 -1.75
CA LEU A 77 -12.38 2.06 -0.33
C LEU A 77 -11.01 2.37 0.27
N HIS A 78 -10.99 3.20 1.30
CA HIS A 78 -9.78 3.59 2.02
C HIS A 78 -9.60 2.71 3.24
N ILE A 79 -8.71 1.75 3.14
CA ILE A 79 -8.41 0.77 4.19
C ILE A 79 -7.01 1.06 4.75
N TYR A 80 -6.86 1.00 6.05
CA TYR A 80 -5.56 0.96 6.71
C TYR A 80 -5.23 -0.46 7.12
N THR A 81 -3.98 -0.85 6.90
CA THR A 81 -3.37 -2.04 7.49
C THR A 81 -2.26 -1.60 8.45
N TYR A 82 -1.95 -2.45 9.41
CA TYR A 82 -1.02 -2.09 10.47
C TYR A 82 0.09 -3.13 10.59
N GLY A 83 1.30 -2.64 10.82
CA GLY A 83 2.47 -3.46 11.07
C GLY A 83 3.18 -3.04 12.34
N SER A 84 3.84 -3.99 12.99
CA SER A 84 4.79 -3.74 14.07
C SER A 84 6.06 -4.53 13.82
N ILE A 85 7.17 -4.04 14.38
CA ILE A 85 8.48 -4.69 14.27
C ILE A 85 9.10 -4.81 15.64
N THR A 86 9.78 -5.93 15.88
CA THR A 86 10.51 -6.17 17.12
C THR A 86 11.76 -5.28 17.22
N GLN A 87 12.30 -5.15 18.41
CA GLN A 87 13.71 -4.81 18.58
C GLN A 87 14.60 -5.81 17.83
N LYS A 88 15.89 -5.50 17.68
CA LYS A 88 16.86 -6.46 17.13
C LYS A 88 16.92 -7.70 18.02
N LEU A 89 16.91 -8.88 17.40
CA LEU A 89 17.11 -10.13 18.09
C LEU A 89 18.57 -10.28 18.51
N THR A 90 18.79 -10.73 19.73
CA THR A 90 20.14 -11.12 20.20
C THR A 90 20.58 -12.44 19.56
N PRO A 91 21.88 -12.77 19.56
CA PRO A 91 22.36 -14.06 19.07
C PRO A 91 21.66 -15.27 19.73
N ASP A 92 21.39 -15.20 21.04
CA ASP A 92 20.70 -16.26 21.77
C ASP A 92 19.22 -16.39 21.32
N GLN A 93 18.55 -15.27 21.11
CA GLN A 93 17.18 -15.26 20.59
C GLN A 93 17.09 -15.80 19.16
N ILE A 94 18.08 -15.49 18.33
CA ILE A 94 18.21 -16.05 16.98
C ILE A 94 18.40 -17.56 17.05
N LYS A 95 19.25 -18.04 17.95
CA LYS A 95 19.52 -19.46 18.19
C LYS A 95 18.26 -20.21 18.66
N ILE A 96 17.53 -19.64 19.64
CA ILE A 96 16.27 -20.19 20.15
C ILE A 96 15.21 -20.23 19.06
N LEU A 97 15.07 -19.17 18.25
CA LEU A 97 14.12 -19.12 17.15
C LEU A 97 14.45 -20.17 16.07
N GLY A 98 15.74 -20.44 15.86
CA GLY A 98 16.22 -21.40 14.86
C GLY A 98 15.80 -21.06 13.43
N GLY A 99 15.86 -22.08 12.56
CA GLY A 99 15.37 -21.98 11.18
C GLY A 99 16.19 -21.06 10.27
N LYS A 100 15.62 -20.72 9.12
CA LYS A 100 16.26 -19.84 8.12
C LYS A 100 16.31 -18.40 8.61
N LYS A 101 17.32 -17.64 8.17
CA LYS A 101 17.49 -16.21 8.52
C LYS A 101 16.33 -15.35 8.01
N GLU A 102 15.73 -15.74 6.91
CA GLU A 102 14.63 -15.00 6.27
C GLU A 102 13.51 -15.96 5.88
N TRP A 103 12.31 -15.61 6.27
CA TRP A 103 11.10 -16.34 5.89
C TRP A 103 9.85 -15.47 6.09
N GLY A 104 8.77 -15.87 5.48
CA GLY A 104 7.47 -15.24 5.64
C GLY A 104 6.36 -16.26 5.80
N ILE A 105 5.41 -15.94 6.65
CA ILE A 105 4.15 -16.67 6.82
C ILE A 105 3.03 -15.75 6.38
N THR A 106 2.20 -16.26 5.48
CA THR A 106 0.95 -15.60 5.08
C THR A 106 -0.19 -16.48 5.62
N PRO A 107 -1.17 -15.91 6.32
CA PRO A 107 -2.29 -16.67 6.86
C PRO A 107 -3.16 -17.21 5.72
N ALA A 108 -3.90 -18.28 6.00
CA ALA A 108 -4.90 -18.80 5.08
C ALA A 108 -6.12 -17.87 5.00
N ASP A 109 -6.55 -17.32 6.15
CA ASP A 109 -7.56 -16.27 6.18
C ASP A 109 -6.96 -14.91 5.81
N PRO A 110 -7.56 -14.15 4.87
CA PRO A 110 -7.05 -12.85 4.44
C PRO A 110 -6.89 -11.81 5.56
N LEU A 111 -7.64 -11.95 6.66
CA LEU A 111 -7.56 -11.06 7.83
C LEU A 111 -6.66 -11.59 8.95
N GLY A 112 -6.10 -12.78 8.78
CA GLY A 112 -5.14 -13.35 9.70
C GLY A 112 -3.80 -12.63 9.74
N THR A 113 -2.91 -13.12 10.60
CA THR A 113 -1.62 -12.50 10.87
C THR A 113 -0.55 -12.90 9.87
N THR A 114 0.01 -11.93 9.20
CA THR A 114 1.23 -12.09 8.40
C THR A 114 2.44 -11.89 9.29
N VAL A 115 3.43 -12.78 9.19
CA VAL A 115 4.71 -12.68 9.90
C VAL A 115 5.85 -12.69 8.89
N ARG A 116 6.90 -11.90 9.15
CA ARG A 116 8.14 -11.90 8.38
C ARG A 116 9.32 -11.87 9.33
N ARG A 117 10.23 -12.84 9.19
CA ARG A 117 11.58 -12.74 9.75
C ARG A 117 12.46 -12.09 8.69
N ILE A 118 13.10 -11.01 9.05
CA ILE A 118 13.99 -10.22 8.18
C ILE A 118 15.36 -10.15 8.78
N SER A 119 16.38 -10.08 7.94
CA SER A 119 17.77 -9.91 8.32
C SER A 119 18.45 -8.83 7.46
N GLY A 120 19.74 -8.60 7.64
CA GLY A 120 20.50 -7.62 6.88
C GLY A 120 20.50 -6.22 7.48
N ILE A 121 20.25 -5.19 6.68
CA ILE A 121 20.28 -3.79 7.13
C ILE A 121 19.23 -3.58 8.24
N GLY A 122 19.67 -3.18 9.43
CA GLY A 122 18.81 -3.04 10.61
C GLY A 122 18.79 -4.23 11.55
N GLY A 123 19.47 -5.35 11.20
CA GLY A 123 19.63 -6.58 11.99
C GLY A 123 18.43 -7.54 11.88
N ASP A 124 18.57 -8.68 12.56
CA ASP A 124 17.50 -9.69 12.62
C ASP A 124 16.32 -9.17 13.44
N ARG A 125 15.13 -9.22 12.84
CA ARG A 125 13.88 -8.74 13.45
C ARG A 125 12.70 -9.57 12.95
N ILE A 126 11.60 -9.49 13.68
CA ILE A 126 10.32 -10.04 13.24
C ILE A 126 9.34 -8.89 13.01
N VAL A 127 8.70 -8.89 11.84
CA VAL A 127 7.59 -8.00 11.50
C VAL A 127 6.30 -8.80 11.62
N ILE A 128 5.31 -8.23 12.30
CA ILE A 128 3.97 -8.78 12.41
C ILE A 128 2.97 -7.79 11.84
N ARG A 129 2.01 -8.27 11.08
CA ARG A 129 0.95 -7.47 10.47
C ARG A 129 -0.38 -8.18 10.58
N ASN A 130 -1.31 -7.54 11.22
CA ASN A 130 -2.73 -7.86 11.19
C ASN A 130 -3.54 -6.58 11.40
N ARG A 131 -4.84 -6.69 11.60
CA ARG A 131 -5.79 -5.61 11.78
C ARG A 131 -5.94 -4.71 10.56
N PHE A 132 -7.17 -4.38 10.33
CA PHE A 132 -7.58 -3.49 9.24
C PHE A 132 -8.60 -2.49 9.79
N THR A 133 -8.61 -1.28 9.27
CA THR A 133 -9.67 -0.32 9.56
C THR A 133 -10.12 0.39 8.30
N TYR A 134 -11.42 0.66 8.21
CA TYR A 134 -11.95 1.54 7.19
C TYR A 134 -11.78 2.98 7.65
N ASN A 135 -10.99 3.75 6.90
CA ASN A 135 -10.68 5.14 7.24
C ASN A 135 -10.82 6.04 6.00
N PRO A 136 -12.04 6.54 5.71
CA PRO A 136 -12.28 7.36 4.53
C PRO A 136 -11.54 8.71 4.55
N ASN A 137 -11.10 9.16 5.72
CA ASN A 137 -10.35 10.41 5.85
C ASN A 137 -8.84 10.23 5.63
N MET A 138 -8.38 9.01 5.36
CA MET A 138 -6.97 8.67 5.11
C MET A 138 -5.99 9.13 6.21
N ARG A 139 -6.46 9.24 7.45
CA ARG A 139 -5.66 9.67 8.61
C ARG A 139 -5.88 8.71 9.79
N PRO A 140 -4.89 7.89 10.16
CA PRO A 140 -4.97 7.09 11.38
C PRO A 140 -4.84 8.01 12.59
N ASN A 141 -5.54 7.69 13.69
CA ASN A 141 -5.35 8.36 14.95
C ASN A 141 -4.47 7.52 15.89
N LYS A 142 -3.89 8.16 16.90
CA LYS A 142 -2.99 7.52 17.86
C LYS A 142 -3.68 6.39 18.63
N SER A 143 -4.94 6.57 19.03
CA SER A 143 -5.72 5.56 19.77
C SER A 143 -5.87 4.25 18.99
N ILE A 144 -6.03 4.32 17.66
CA ILE A 144 -6.05 3.12 16.81
C ILE A 144 -4.69 2.42 16.83
N LEU A 145 -3.58 3.15 16.72
CA LEU A 145 -2.24 2.57 16.75
C LEU A 145 -1.94 1.89 18.08
N ASP A 146 -2.35 2.49 19.22
CA ASP A 146 -2.17 1.91 20.56
C ASP A 146 -2.97 0.61 20.72
N ASN A 147 -4.21 0.56 20.21
CA ASN A 147 -5.03 -0.65 20.22
C ASN A 147 -4.44 -1.76 19.34
N VAL A 148 -3.94 -1.39 18.17
CA VAL A 148 -3.27 -2.31 17.26
C VAL A 148 -2.01 -2.87 17.89
N LEU A 149 -1.18 -2.03 18.51
CA LEU A 149 0.02 -2.49 19.21
C LEU A 149 -0.30 -3.55 20.27
N ARG A 150 -1.34 -3.33 21.10
CA ARG A 150 -1.79 -4.35 22.07
C ARG A 150 -2.17 -5.66 21.40
N SER A 151 -2.89 -5.58 20.28
CA SER A 151 -3.25 -6.77 19.49
C SER A 151 -2.03 -7.49 18.93
N HIS A 152 -1.08 -6.72 18.40
CA HIS A 152 0.17 -7.27 17.84
C HIS A 152 1.05 -7.91 18.92
N VAL A 153 1.15 -7.30 20.11
CA VAL A 153 1.88 -7.88 21.26
C VAL A 153 1.27 -9.23 21.63
N LYS A 154 -0.05 -9.31 21.78
CA LYS A 154 -0.72 -10.57 22.07
C LYS A 154 -0.46 -11.61 20.97
N SER A 155 -0.70 -11.26 19.72
CA SER A 155 -0.52 -12.13 18.57
C SER A 155 0.92 -12.62 18.41
N PHE A 156 1.90 -11.77 18.76
CA PHE A 156 3.32 -12.13 18.76
C PHE A 156 3.65 -13.12 19.90
N SER A 157 3.21 -12.83 21.12
CA SER A 157 3.49 -13.69 22.27
C SER A 157 2.87 -15.07 22.14
N ASP A 158 1.66 -15.16 21.57
CA ASP A 158 0.98 -16.43 21.32
C ASP A 158 1.74 -17.31 20.30
N ARG A 159 2.41 -16.69 19.32
CA ARG A 159 3.16 -17.40 18.26
C ARG A 159 4.61 -17.70 18.61
N PHE A 160 5.21 -16.84 19.43
CA PHE A 160 6.62 -16.91 19.81
C PHE A 160 6.79 -16.90 21.33
N PRO A 161 6.22 -17.88 22.07
CA PRO A 161 6.31 -17.92 23.53
C PRO A 161 7.75 -18.01 24.02
N MET A 162 8.68 -18.53 23.19
CA MET A 162 10.11 -18.58 23.47
C MET A 162 10.79 -17.19 23.40
N LEU A 163 10.11 -16.19 22.84
CA LEU A 163 10.62 -14.81 22.67
C LEU A 163 9.79 -13.79 23.46
N LYS A 164 9.20 -14.19 24.59
CA LYS A 164 8.25 -13.41 25.40
C LYS A 164 8.74 -12.04 25.85
N ASP A 165 10.07 -11.89 26.04
CA ASP A 165 10.69 -10.66 26.55
C ASP A 165 11.03 -9.65 25.43
N ILE A 166 10.75 -10.00 24.18
CA ILE A 166 11.01 -9.11 23.05
C ILE A 166 9.91 -8.06 22.92
N LYS A 167 10.34 -6.80 22.79
CA LYS A 167 9.45 -5.67 22.61
C LYS A 167 9.20 -5.37 21.13
N LEU A 168 7.98 -5.03 20.78
CA LEU A 168 7.65 -4.37 19.52
C LEU A 168 8.01 -2.88 19.68
N THR A 169 9.03 -2.44 18.94
CA THR A 169 9.61 -1.10 19.11
C THR A 169 8.98 -0.03 18.24
N GLN A 170 8.34 -0.46 17.15
CA GLN A 170 7.68 0.45 16.23
C GLN A 170 6.36 -0.16 15.76
N THR A 171 5.34 0.68 15.65
CA THR A 171 4.02 0.35 15.07
C THR A 171 3.62 1.45 14.11
N TRP A 172 3.13 1.06 12.94
CA TRP A 172 2.73 2.00 11.90
C TRP A 172 1.46 1.54 11.20
N GLY A 173 0.80 2.48 10.53
CA GLY A 173 -0.31 2.20 9.63
C GLY A 173 0.06 2.51 8.19
N GLY A 174 -0.40 1.69 7.25
CA GLY A 174 -0.27 1.90 5.82
C GLY A 174 -1.64 2.02 5.15
N HIS A 175 -1.80 3.03 4.32
CA HIS A 175 -3.03 3.26 3.57
C HIS A 175 -3.07 2.38 2.31
N LEU A 176 -4.17 1.66 2.16
CA LEU A 176 -4.51 0.90 0.96
C LEU A 176 -5.76 1.48 0.31
N THR A 177 -5.78 1.47 -1.00
CA THR A 177 -6.98 1.79 -1.77
C THR A 177 -7.46 0.56 -2.50
N LEU A 178 -8.71 0.20 -2.28
CA LEU A 178 -9.36 -0.94 -2.91
C LEU A 178 -10.57 -0.47 -3.73
N SER A 179 -10.89 -1.18 -4.78
CA SER A 179 -12.14 -1.02 -5.50
C SER A 179 -13.07 -2.20 -5.22
N ARG A 180 -14.39 -1.97 -5.23
CA ARG A 180 -15.39 -3.00 -4.96
C ARG A 180 -15.28 -4.20 -5.91
N ASN A 181 -14.90 -3.96 -7.15
CA ASN A 181 -14.76 -4.96 -8.20
C ASN A 181 -13.31 -5.36 -8.49
N ASN A 182 -12.39 -5.05 -7.57
CA ASN A 182 -10.97 -5.43 -7.61
C ASN A 182 -10.22 -5.00 -8.88
N VAL A 183 -10.60 -3.88 -9.48
CA VAL A 183 -9.94 -3.30 -10.67
C VAL A 183 -9.17 -2.04 -10.32
N ALA A 184 -8.16 -1.72 -11.12
CA ALA A 184 -7.39 -0.49 -10.97
C ALA A 184 -8.18 0.75 -11.44
N ALA A 185 -7.85 1.90 -10.90
CA ALA A 185 -8.20 3.21 -11.43
C ALA A 185 -7.12 3.59 -12.47
N PHE A 186 -7.24 3.02 -13.67
CA PHE A 186 -6.24 3.10 -14.74
C PHE A 186 -6.84 3.68 -16.02
N GLY A 187 -6.00 4.37 -16.80
CA GLY A 187 -6.31 4.86 -18.13
C GLY A 187 -6.20 6.37 -18.29
N GLU A 188 -6.54 6.86 -19.46
CA GLU A 188 -6.63 8.29 -19.73
C GLU A 188 -7.95 8.85 -19.16
N LEU A 189 -7.82 9.88 -18.31
CA LEU A 189 -8.94 10.53 -17.64
C LEU A 189 -9.50 11.71 -18.44
N LYS A 190 -8.59 12.46 -19.03
CA LYS A 190 -8.82 13.58 -19.96
C LYS A 190 -7.63 13.65 -20.91
N PRO A 191 -7.72 14.33 -22.07
CA PRO A 191 -6.62 14.45 -23.00
C PRO A 191 -5.31 14.91 -22.31
N GLY A 192 -4.29 14.03 -22.33
CA GLY A 192 -3.01 14.23 -21.68
C GLY A 192 -2.96 13.99 -20.17
N LEU A 193 -4.05 13.55 -19.54
CA LEU A 193 -4.09 13.21 -18.11
C LEU A 193 -4.40 11.73 -17.91
N PHE A 194 -3.47 11.02 -17.28
CA PHE A 194 -3.53 9.57 -17.09
C PHE A 194 -3.59 9.21 -15.60
N SER A 195 -4.04 8.01 -15.31
CA SER A 195 -4.13 7.44 -13.96
C SER A 195 -3.49 6.07 -13.87
N ALA A 196 -2.73 5.83 -12.79
CA ALA A 196 -2.19 4.53 -12.38
C ALA A 196 -2.41 4.33 -10.87
N CYS A 197 -3.67 4.29 -10.45
CA CYS A 197 -4.07 4.26 -9.04
C CYS A 197 -4.85 2.98 -8.68
N CYS A 198 -5.09 2.76 -7.39
CA CYS A 198 -5.90 1.67 -6.85
C CYS A 198 -5.34 0.27 -7.20
N GLN A 199 -4.19 -0.08 -6.63
CA GLN A 199 -3.53 -1.38 -6.85
C GLN A 199 -4.15 -2.53 -6.03
N ASN A 200 -5.25 -2.30 -5.31
CA ASN A 200 -5.97 -3.31 -4.53
C ASN A 200 -5.08 -4.10 -3.56
N GLY A 201 -4.21 -3.40 -2.83
CA GLY A 201 -3.34 -3.98 -1.81
C GLY A 201 -2.05 -4.64 -2.32
N LEU A 202 -1.84 -4.74 -3.63
CA LEU A 202 -0.66 -5.33 -4.25
C LEU A 202 0.28 -4.26 -4.85
N GLY A 203 0.55 -3.21 -4.09
CA GLY A 203 1.24 -2.01 -4.55
C GLY A 203 2.59 -2.26 -5.21
N THR A 204 3.43 -3.13 -4.67
CA THR A 204 4.77 -3.37 -5.22
C THR A 204 4.72 -3.95 -6.63
N VAL A 205 3.91 -4.99 -6.85
CA VAL A 205 3.82 -5.65 -8.16
C VAL A 205 2.90 -4.88 -9.10
N LYS A 206 1.64 -4.71 -8.71
CA LYS A 206 0.66 -4.01 -9.55
C LYS A 206 1.03 -2.54 -9.77
N GLY A 207 1.58 -1.88 -8.75
CA GLY A 207 2.02 -0.49 -8.87
C GLY A 207 3.13 -0.32 -9.91
N THR A 208 4.10 -1.23 -9.94
CA THR A 208 5.17 -1.23 -10.96
C THR A 208 4.58 -1.46 -12.36
N LEU A 209 3.74 -2.48 -12.52
CA LEU A 209 3.12 -2.80 -13.81
C LEU A 209 2.20 -1.66 -14.31
N HIS A 210 1.37 -1.11 -13.42
CA HIS A 210 0.49 0.01 -13.79
C HIS A 210 1.28 1.28 -14.10
N GLY A 211 2.40 1.52 -13.42
CA GLY A 211 3.30 2.64 -13.72
C GLY A 211 3.92 2.52 -15.11
N LEU A 212 4.44 1.34 -15.46
CA LEU A 212 4.98 1.05 -16.78
C LEU A 212 3.90 1.20 -17.87
N ALA A 213 2.73 0.62 -17.66
CA ALA A 213 1.62 0.72 -18.59
C ALA A 213 1.12 2.17 -18.76
N ALA A 214 1.08 2.96 -17.69
CA ALA A 214 0.68 4.37 -17.78
C ALA A 214 1.71 5.21 -18.57
N ALA A 215 2.98 4.93 -18.42
CA ALA A 215 4.04 5.55 -19.22
C ALA A 215 3.91 5.17 -20.71
N ASP A 216 3.71 3.90 -21.01
CA ASP A 216 3.47 3.44 -22.40
C ASP A 216 2.23 4.08 -23.00
N LEU A 217 1.10 4.10 -22.25
CA LEU A 217 -0.14 4.74 -22.68
C LEU A 217 0.06 6.24 -22.94
N ALA A 218 0.76 6.94 -22.05
CA ALA A 218 1.08 8.36 -22.20
C ALA A 218 1.96 8.63 -23.43
N MET A 219 2.81 7.67 -23.82
CA MET A 219 3.62 7.73 -25.05
C MET A 219 2.85 7.28 -26.30
N GLY A 220 1.57 6.91 -26.18
CA GLY A 220 0.77 6.42 -27.31
C GLY A 220 1.07 4.97 -27.72
N LYS A 221 1.80 4.21 -26.90
CA LYS A 221 2.12 2.81 -27.18
C LYS A 221 0.95 1.89 -26.82
N LYS A 222 0.69 0.94 -27.68
CA LYS A 222 -0.32 -0.12 -27.49
C LYS A 222 0.38 -1.43 -27.17
N THR A 223 0.73 -1.64 -25.90
CA THR A 223 1.30 -2.90 -25.43
C THR A 223 0.19 -3.83 -24.93
N ALA A 224 0.44 -5.14 -24.94
CA ALA A 224 -0.52 -6.11 -24.42
C ALA A 224 -0.97 -5.80 -22.99
N LEU A 225 -0.07 -5.28 -22.14
CA LEU A 225 -0.38 -4.86 -20.78
C LEU A 225 -1.34 -3.64 -20.76
N VAL A 226 -1.10 -2.65 -21.61
CA VAL A 226 -1.97 -1.47 -21.75
C VAL A 226 -3.36 -1.90 -22.20
N GLU A 227 -3.46 -2.73 -23.24
CA GLU A 227 -4.74 -3.22 -23.75
C GLU A 227 -5.50 -4.03 -22.69
N GLN A 228 -4.82 -4.94 -22.00
CA GLN A 228 -5.41 -5.71 -20.90
C GLN A 228 -5.98 -4.80 -19.80
N LEU A 229 -5.25 -3.76 -19.40
CA LEU A 229 -5.70 -2.84 -18.35
C LEU A 229 -6.85 -1.95 -18.82
N LEU A 230 -6.85 -1.50 -20.07
CA LEU A 230 -7.92 -0.70 -20.64
C LEU A 230 -9.21 -1.49 -20.86
N ASN A 231 -9.11 -2.79 -21.13
CA ASN A 231 -10.27 -3.68 -21.26
C ASN A 231 -10.97 -4.00 -19.92
N ASN A 232 -10.31 -3.71 -18.78
CA ASN A 232 -10.96 -3.86 -17.49
C ASN A 232 -12.05 -2.79 -17.28
N PRO A 233 -13.16 -3.14 -16.63
CA PRO A 233 -14.15 -2.13 -16.25
C PRO A 233 -13.56 -1.12 -15.26
N LYS A 234 -14.16 0.05 -15.16
CA LYS A 234 -13.75 1.04 -14.15
C LYS A 234 -14.18 0.62 -12.74
N PRO A 235 -13.53 1.16 -11.69
CA PRO A 235 -13.98 1.01 -10.31
C PRO A 235 -15.46 1.34 -10.15
N LYS A 236 -16.24 0.37 -9.62
CA LYS A 236 -17.68 0.54 -9.42
C LYS A 236 -17.97 1.50 -8.28
N LYS A 237 -19.02 2.31 -8.42
CA LYS A 237 -19.50 3.19 -7.37
C LYS A 237 -19.84 2.42 -6.10
N LEU A 238 -19.50 3.03 -4.97
CA LEU A 238 -19.87 2.56 -3.64
C LEU A 238 -21.28 3.06 -3.30
N PRO A 239 -21.98 2.37 -2.39
CA PRO A 239 -23.16 2.91 -1.75
C PRO A 239 -22.87 4.25 -1.06
N PHE A 240 -23.89 4.96 -0.62
CA PHE A 240 -23.67 6.20 0.12
C PHE A 240 -22.85 5.96 1.42
N LYS A 241 -22.08 6.97 1.82
CA LYS A 241 -21.03 6.86 2.84
C LYS A 241 -21.41 6.12 4.13
N PRO A 242 -22.56 6.38 4.80
CA PRO A 242 -22.95 5.66 6.00
C PRO A 242 -23.09 4.15 5.80
N LEU A 243 -23.76 3.72 4.72
CA LEU A 243 -23.91 2.29 4.40
C LEU A 243 -22.57 1.64 4.08
N THR A 244 -21.72 2.32 3.31
CA THR A 244 -20.36 1.83 3.02
C THR A 244 -19.58 1.63 4.32
N LYS A 245 -19.63 2.60 5.26
CA LYS A 245 -18.95 2.50 6.55
C LYS A 245 -19.41 1.29 7.36
N ILE A 246 -20.73 1.10 7.47
CA ILE A 246 -21.30 -0.04 8.21
C ILE A 246 -20.88 -1.35 7.52
N ALA A 247 -21.10 -1.49 6.22
CA ALA A 247 -20.82 -2.71 5.49
C ALA A 247 -19.34 -3.12 5.57
N VAL A 248 -18.43 -2.18 5.33
CA VAL A 248 -16.98 -2.45 5.37
C VAL A 248 -16.51 -2.76 6.78
N SER A 249 -16.95 -1.98 7.78
CA SER A 249 -16.56 -2.23 9.18
C SER A 249 -17.09 -3.56 9.69
N SER A 250 -18.34 -3.92 9.37
CA SER A 250 -18.91 -5.23 9.73
C SER A 250 -18.18 -6.37 9.02
N ARG A 251 -17.83 -6.20 7.74
CA ARG A 251 -17.05 -7.20 6.99
C ARG A 251 -15.66 -7.42 7.60
N ILE A 252 -14.98 -6.35 8.02
CA ILE A 252 -13.68 -6.45 8.70
C ILE A 252 -13.84 -7.19 10.03
N LYS A 253 -14.79 -6.80 10.87
CA LYS A 253 -15.04 -7.46 12.17
C LYS A 253 -15.39 -8.94 12.01
N LEU A 254 -16.27 -9.26 11.06
CA LEU A 254 -16.63 -10.66 10.79
C LEU A 254 -15.41 -11.46 10.31
N GLY A 255 -14.62 -10.91 9.41
CA GLY A 255 -13.41 -11.58 8.93
C GLY A 255 -12.38 -11.77 10.05
N GLU A 256 -12.21 -10.79 10.96
CA GLU A 256 -11.34 -10.96 12.14
C GLU A 256 -11.84 -12.08 13.07
N LEU A 257 -13.17 -12.20 13.25
CA LEU A 257 -13.75 -13.31 14.02
C LEU A 257 -13.52 -14.67 13.34
N LEU A 258 -13.70 -14.74 12.03
CA LEU A 258 -13.50 -15.97 11.25
C LEU A 258 -12.04 -16.39 11.19
N ALA A 259 -11.10 -15.44 11.16
CA ALA A 259 -9.67 -15.72 11.23
C ALA A 259 -9.27 -16.42 12.55
N GLY A 260 -10.03 -16.25 13.63
CA GLY A 260 -9.86 -16.99 14.87
C GLY A 260 -8.42 -17.01 15.36
N LYS A 261 -7.83 -18.21 15.48
CA LYS A 261 -6.43 -18.39 15.92
C LYS A 261 -5.37 -17.84 14.96
N GLU A 262 -5.72 -17.56 13.70
CA GLU A 262 -4.81 -16.93 12.75
C GLU A 262 -4.66 -15.41 13.00
N LEU A 263 -5.54 -14.79 13.75
CA LEU A 263 -5.45 -13.39 14.12
C LEU A 263 -4.55 -13.19 15.33
#